data_5b59c5152e3b4cb7043d9c59c5406fe2
#
_entry.id   5b59c5152e3b4cb7043d9c59c5406fe2
#
_cell.length_a   1.000
_cell.length_b   1.000
_cell.length_c   1.000
_cell.angle_alpha   90.00
_cell.angle_beta   90.00
_cell.angle_gamma   90.00
#
_symmetry.space_group_name_H-M   'P 1'
#
loop_
_entity.id
_entity.type
_entity.pdbx_description
1 polymer ?
#
loop_
_entity_poly.entity_id
_entity_poly.type
_entity_poly.pdbx_seq_one_letter_code
_entity_poly.pdbx_strand_id
1 'polypeptide(L)'
;MVKQTISLCMIAKNEEKYLEQCLNSVKGLVDEIIIVDTGSTDRTKKIAERFTAKVLDFKWVDDFSAARNESLKHATKDWVLVLDADETLDKEAIKTIKELINNKENDAYLFVQKNYTNDNKIAGFVAEEHKHNNKTYPGWYGSLIVRLFRNNKGYKLEGIVHELVEPSIELNKGKIATTNIPIHHYGNSDPLAVKKKREFYLELCRKKIKSAPSANSYYELGVLYKENNDFENAIRSLKKAIELDPKHRMALYELGIMHEQKKDYDNAIEYYTESLRIKGDSEAFQNLGVCYLKKGELKRAYGNLVKAMMLNPNKHTIYNNLGAVLEKSGNFDSAVQMLEIGIKLNPKNVIGYYNLAIALDKKGEFGKAFENYEKAIELNHPKKEEIKRRINQIKVIISQNPNIKYGFKVGS
;
A
#
# COMPACT_ATOMS: atom_id res chain seq x y z
N MET A 1 -26.76 6.25 23.51
CA MET A 1 -25.36 5.79 23.35
C MET A 1 -24.48 6.95 23.75
N VAL A 2 -23.45 6.72 24.55
CA VAL A 2 -22.45 7.76 24.88
C VAL A 2 -21.71 8.08 23.58
N LYS A 3 -21.62 9.37 23.26
CA LYS A 3 -20.92 9.85 22.06
C LYS A 3 -19.43 9.55 22.20
N GLN A 4 -18.86 8.80 21.27
CA GLN A 4 -17.43 8.51 21.24
C GLN A 4 -16.65 9.76 20.82
N THR A 5 -15.47 9.96 21.39
CA THR A 5 -14.62 11.14 21.25
C THR A 5 -13.25 10.80 20.69
N ILE A 6 -12.57 11.78 20.05
CA ILE A 6 -11.30 11.56 19.35
C ILE A 6 -10.25 12.56 19.83
N SER A 7 -9.06 12.06 20.22
CA SER A 7 -7.84 12.86 20.34
C SER A 7 -7.05 12.82 19.03
N LEU A 8 -6.72 13.98 18.44
CA LEU A 8 -5.68 14.09 17.43
C LEU A 8 -4.32 14.07 18.13
N CYS A 9 -3.45 13.13 17.75
CA CYS A 9 -2.07 13.03 18.19
C CYS A 9 -1.12 13.28 17.02
N MET A 10 -0.21 14.25 17.18
CA MET A 10 0.68 14.69 16.11
C MET A 10 2.07 15.00 16.67
N ILE A 11 3.10 14.76 15.86
CA ILE A 11 4.44 15.33 16.05
C ILE A 11 4.68 16.41 15.00
N ALA A 12 5.38 17.47 15.34
CA ALA A 12 5.67 18.55 14.40
C ALA A 12 7.08 19.12 14.59
N LYS A 13 7.70 19.54 13.47
CA LYS A 13 8.92 20.34 13.46
C LYS A 13 8.99 21.19 12.21
N ASN A 14 8.88 22.51 12.36
CA ASN A 14 8.94 23.48 11.26
C ASN A 14 7.88 23.23 10.17
N GLU A 15 6.61 23.12 10.59
CA GLU A 15 5.46 22.82 9.75
C GLU A 15 4.52 23.99 9.55
N GLU A 16 5.03 25.25 9.71
CA GLU A 16 4.20 26.45 9.56
C GLU A 16 3.44 26.53 8.24
N LYS A 17 3.93 25.85 7.21
CA LYS A 17 3.36 25.86 5.87
C LYS A 17 2.12 24.99 5.73
N TYR A 18 2.03 23.88 6.47
CA TYR A 18 1.01 22.84 6.28
C TYR A 18 0.09 22.69 7.48
N LEU A 19 0.58 22.93 8.70
CA LEU A 19 -0.12 22.65 9.95
C LEU A 19 -1.53 23.28 10.02
N GLU A 20 -1.69 24.54 9.62
CA GLU A 20 -2.99 25.23 9.69
C GLU A 20 -4.04 24.52 8.83
N GLN A 21 -3.66 24.05 7.67
CA GLN A 21 -4.56 23.33 6.77
C GLN A 21 -4.90 21.94 7.31
N CYS A 22 -3.92 21.21 7.84
CA CYS A 22 -4.14 19.92 8.49
C CYS A 22 -5.18 20.08 9.61
N LEU A 23 -4.97 21.01 10.53
CA LEU A 23 -5.86 21.22 11.68
C LEU A 23 -7.27 21.69 11.26
N ASN A 24 -7.38 22.49 10.19
CA ASN A 24 -8.68 22.86 9.62
C ASN A 24 -9.42 21.66 9.02
N SER A 25 -8.71 20.69 8.43
CA SER A 25 -9.32 19.49 7.81
C SER A 25 -10.01 18.58 8.82
N VAL A 26 -9.59 18.61 10.08
CA VAL A 26 -10.15 17.80 11.17
C VAL A 26 -11.08 18.59 12.11
N LYS A 27 -11.34 19.85 11.79
CA LYS A 27 -12.24 20.69 12.59
C LYS A 27 -13.64 20.11 12.66
N GLY A 28 -14.15 19.94 13.86
CA GLY A 28 -15.46 19.30 14.11
C GLY A 28 -15.45 17.77 14.05
N LEU A 29 -14.30 17.16 13.80
CA LEU A 29 -14.08 15.70 13.95
C LEU A 29 -13.48 15.38 15.31
N VAL A 30 -12.40 16.07 15.68
CA VAL A 30 -11.63 15.81 16.89
C VAL A 30 -12.12 16.67 18.08
N ASP A 31 -12.06 16.09 19.26
CA ASP A 31 -12.49 16.72 20.52
C ASP A 31 -11.29 17.20 21.36
N GLU A 32 -10.07 16.83 20.97
CA GLU A 32 -8.80 17.19 21.59
C GLU A 32 -7.68 17.19 20.57
N ILE A 33 -6.72 18.11 20.70
CA ILE A 33 -5.54 18.19 19.84
C ILE A 33 -4.29 18.18 20.71
N ILE A 34 -3.38 17.24 20.47
CA ILE A 34 -2.10 17.10 21.15
C ILE A 34 -1.00 17.13 20.09
N ILE A 35 -0.12 18.12 20.20
CA ILE A 35 1.02 18.28 19.30
C ILE A 35 2.31 18.21 20.11
N VAL A 36 3.16 17.25 19.79
CA VAL A 36 4.50 17.14 20.34
C VAL A 36 5.46 17.84 19.39
N ASP A 37 5.96 18.98 19.82
CA ASP A 37 6.94 19.78 19.08
C ASP A 37 8.35 19.28 19.34
N THR A 38 9.05 18.86 18.29
CA THR A 38 10.39 18.28 18.37
C THR A 38 11.50 19.33 18.10
N GLY A 39 11.20 20.60 18.35
CA GLY A 39 12.15 21.70 18.26
C GLY A 39 11.92 22.60 17.04
N SER A 40 10.68 23.10 16.85
CA SER A 40 10.36 24.11 15.84
C SER A 40 10.97 25.47 16.16
N THR A 41 11.46 26.11 15.11
CA THR A 41 12.04 27.47 15.14
C THR A 41 11.21 28.48 14.34
N ASP A 42 10.18 28.01 13.64
CA ASP A 42 9.24 28.79 12.85
C ASP A 42 7.94 29.10 13.64
N ARG A 43 6.84 29.41 12.94
CA ARG A 43 5.57 29.72 13.57
C ARG A 43 4.71 28.52 13.93
N THR A 44 5.21 27.29 13.81
CA THR A 44 4.48 26.04 14.07
C THR A 44 3.72 26.06 15.39
N LYS A 45 4.39 26.37 16.51
CA LYS A 45 3.76 26.44 17.85
C LYS A 45 2.65 27.50 17.92
N LYS A 46 2.90 28.68 17.37
CA LYS A 46 1.91 29.78 17.34
C LYS A 46 0.66 29.43 16.53
N ILE A 47 0.83 28.64 15.47
CA ILE A 47 -0.28 28.13 14.68
C ILE A 47 -1.06 27.10 15.50
N ALA A 48 -0.39 26.14 16.14
CA ALA A 48 -1.02 25.12 16.98
C ALA A 48 -1.88 25.73 18.11
N GLU A 49 -1.37 26.74 18.78
CA GLU A 49 -2.06 27.45 19.87
C GLU A 49 -3.40 28.06 19.42
N ARG A 50 -3.50 28.57 18.18
CA ARG A 50 -4.77 29.13 17.63
C ARG A 50 -5.88 28.09 17.51
N PHE A 51 -5.54 26.83 17.48
CA PHE A 51 -6.48 25.69 17.43
C PHE A 51 -6.72 25.05 18.80
N THR A 52 -6.35 25.74 19.89
CA THR A 52 -6.47 25.23 21.27
C THR A 52 -5.74 23.90 21.49
N ALA A 53 -4.70 23.65 20.70
CA ALA A 53 -3.89 22.45 20.83
C ALA A 53 -3.06 22.49 22.13
N LYS A 54 -2.97 21.31 22.78
CA LYS A 54 -1.99 21.09 23.83
C LYS A 54 -0.62 20.86 23.15
N VAL A 55 0.25 21.87 23.20
CA VAL A 55 1.60 21.80 22.62
C VAL A 55 2.57 21.38 23.70
N LEU A 56 3.35 20.32 23.42
CA LEU A 56 4.34 19.73 24.32
C LEU A 56 5.72 19.83 23.68
N ASP A 57 6.67 20.41 24.38
CA ASP A 57 8.06 20.41 23.96
C ASP A 57 8.69 19.04 24.20
N PHE A 58 9.30 18.46 23.17
CA PHE A 58 9.98 17.18 23.25
C PHE A 58 11.41 17.31 22.74
N LYS A 59 12.37 17.00 23.62
CA LYS A 59 13.76 16.93 23.21
C LYS A 59 13.95 15.76 22.26
N TRP A 60 14.33 16.05 21.02
CA TRP A 60 14.55 15.02 19.99
C TRP A 60 15.60 13.99 20.43
N VAL A 61 15.25 12.73 20.31
CA VAL A 61 16.08 11.56 20.75
C VAL A 61 16.42 10.61 19.61
N ASP A 62 16.38 11.09 18.35
CA ASP A 62 16.64 10.31 17.15
C ASP A 62 15.68 9.12 16.95
N ASP A 63 14.42 9.28 17.39
CA ASP A 63 13.41 8.22 17.37
C ASP A 63 12.00 8.85 17.22
N PHE A 64 11.36 8.64 16.06
CA PHE A 64 10.02 9.17 15.78
C PHE A 64 8.95 8.51 16.66
N SER A 65 9.05 7.19 16.90
CA SER A 65 8.08 6.50 17.74
C SER A 65 8.09 7.01 19.18
N ALA A 66 9.24 7.39 19.70
CA ALA A 66 9.35 7.99 21.03
C ALA A 66 8.57 9.30 21.13
N ALA A 67 8.71 10.19 20.13
CA ALA A 67 7.98 11.45 20.09
C ALA A 67 6.45 11.22 19.90
N ARG A 68 6.04 10.28 19.04
CA ARG A 68 4.61 9.96 18.86
C ARG A 68 4.01 9.32 20.09
N ASN A 69 4.71 8.38 20.73
CA ASN A 69 4.25 7.77 21.96
C ASN A 69 4.13 8.78 23.10
N GLU A 70 4.91 9.86 23.07
CA GLU A 70 4.72 10.96 24.02
C GLU A 70 3.34 11.62 23.81
N SER A 71 2.90 11.87 22.57
CA SER A 71 1.58 12.42 22.32
C SER A 71 0.45 11.50 22.81
N LEU A 72 0.61 10.18 22.67
CA LEU A 72 -0.37 9.17 23.12
C LEU A 72 -0.57 9.21 24.64
N LYS A 73 0.47 9.45 25.44
CA LYS A 73 0.37 9.54 26.89
C LYS A 73 -0.57 10.65 27.37
N HIS A 74 -0.78 11.65 26.53
CA HIS A 74 -1.59 12.83 26.84
C HIS A 74 -3.00 12.76 26.23
N ALA A 75 -3.30 11.73 25.41
CA ALA A 75 -4.61 11.52 24.82
C ALA A 75 -5.62 11.08 25.86
N THR A 76 -6.74 11.80 25.97
CA THR A 76 -7.77 11.54 26.98
C THR A 76 -9.08 10.99 26.42
N LYS A 77 -9.27 11.02 25.07
CA LYS A 77 -10.50 10.62 24.42
C LYS A 77 -10.53 9.12 24.13
N ASP A 78 -11.69 8.62 23.65
CA ASP A 78 -11.94 7.19 23.43
C ASP A 78 -11.10 6.63 22.28
N TRP A 79 -10.81 7.46 21.29
CA TRP A 79 -10.05 7.12 20.10
C TRP A 79 -8.89 8.06 19.88
N VAL A 80 -7.84 7.56 19.26
CA VAL A 80 -6.68 8.34 18.78
C VAL A 80 -6.71 8.38 17.27
N LEU A 81 -6.66 9.58 16.71
CA LEU A 81 -6.37 9.84 15.29
C LEU A 81 -4.92 10.34 15.20
N VAL A 82 -4.10 9.70 14.40
CA VAL A 82 -2.71 10.16 14.13
C VAL A 82 -2.67 10.76 12.74
N LEU A 83 -2.19 12.00 12.62
CA LEU A 83 -1.91 12.65 11.34
C LEU A 83 -0.54 13.34 11.39
N ASP A 84 0.09 13.42 10.22
CA ASP A 84 1.25 14.28 9.99
C ASP A 84 0.77 15.70 9.65
N ALA A 85 1.59 16.72 9.92
CA ALA A 85 1.20 18.11 9.71
C ALA A 85 0.94 18.45 8.23
N ASP A 86 1.49 17.67 7.30
CA ASP A 86 1.32 17.79 5.86
C ASP A 86 0.24 16.84 5.29
N GLU A 87 -0.60 16.28 6.17
CA GLU A 87 -1.74 15.44 5.82
C GLU A 87 -3.07 16.16 6.01
N THR A 88 -4.06 15.83 5.17
CA THR A 88 -5.43 16.35 5.31
C THR A 88 -6.48 15.29 5.07
N LEU A 89 -7.66 15.49 5.64
CA LEU A 89 -8.87 14.69 5.40
C LEU A 89 -9.88 15.46 4.57
N ASP A 90 -10.65 14.75 3.74
CA ASP A 90 -11.82 15.30 3.07
C ASP A 90 -12.97 15.54 4.07
N LYS A 91 -13.87 16.47 3.74
CA LYS A 91 -15.05 16.76 4.57
C LYS A 91 -15.97 15.54 4.70
N GLU A 92 -16.08 14.74 3.66
CA GLU A 92 -16.87 13.49 3.62
C GLU A 92 -16.32 12.44 4.59
N ALA A 93 -15.00 12.41 4.79
CA ALA A 93 -14.34 11.51 5.74
C ALA A 93 -14.82 11.73 7.19
N ILE A 94 -15.14 12.96 7.56
CA ILE A 94 -15.60 13.32 8.91
C ILE A 94 -16.84 12.52 9.32
N LYS A 95 -17.83 12.44 8.43
CA LYS A 95 -19.07 11.67 8.70
C LYS A 95 -18.76 10.19 8.86
N THR A 96 -18.01 9.63 7.92
CA THR A 96 -17.68 8.20 7.94
C THR A 96 -16.85 7.84 9.17
N ILE A 97 -15.87 8.64 9.57
CA ILE A 97 -15.06 8.39 10.78
C ILE A 97 -15.96 8.40 12.03
N LYS A 98 -16.90 9.35 12.13
CA LYS A 98 -17.87 9.39 13.24
C LYS A 98 -18.77 8.16 13.33
N GLU A 99 -19.06 7.51 12.21
CA GLU A 99 -19.78 6.24 12.16
C GLU A 99 -18.88 5.09 12.61
N LEU A 100 -17.62 5.05 12.12
CA LEU A 100 -16.63 4.00 12.44
C LEU A 100 -16.32 3.91 13.93
N ILE A 101 -16.13 5.04 14.63
CA ILE A 101 -15.80 5.05 16.06
C ILE A 101 -16.91 4.51 16.96
N ASN A 102 -18.15 4.44 16.47
CA ASN A 102 -19.27 3.82 17.19
C ASN A 102 -19.34 2.29 17.01
N ASN A 103 -18.58 1.72 16.08
CA ASN A 103 -18.49 0.28 15.90
C ASN A 103 -17.64 -0.34 17.02
N LYS A 104 -18.23 -1.34 17.73
CA LYS A 104 -17.58 -2.01 18.87
C LYS A 104 -16.70 -3.19 18.46
N GLU A 105 -16.78 -3.63 17.22
CA GLU A 105 -16.11 -4.85 16.75
C GLU A 105 -14.63 -4.63 16.40
N ASN A 106 -14.27 -3.41 16.03
CA ASN A 106 -12.93 -3.07 15.58
C ASN A 106 -12.19 -2.20 16.60
N ASP A 107 -10.89 -2.41 16.71
CA ASP A 107 -10.00 -1.65 17.57
C ASP A 107 -9.20 -0.60 16.79
N ALA A 108 -9.08 -0.78 15.49
CA ALA A 108 -8.36 0.15 14.62
C ALA A 108 -8.84 0.10 13.17
N TYR A 109 -8.47 1.12 12.41
CA TYR A 109 -8.85 1.28 11.01
C TYR A 109 -7.65 1.70 10.16
N LEU A 110 -7.45 0.96 9.06
CA LEU A 110 -6.53 1.30 7.98
C LEU A 110 -7.17 2.34 7.06
N PHE A 111 -6.41 3.36 6.71
CA PHE A 111 -6.78 4.42 5.76
C PHE A 111 -5.93 4.30 4.49
N VAL A 112 -6.41 4.86 3.39
CA VAL A 112 -5.66 4.95 2.14
C VAL A 112 -4.90 6.27 2.13
N GLN A 113 -3.60 6.23 2.43
CA GLN A 113 -2.76 7.42 2.29
C GLN A 113 -2.44 7.65 0.81
N LYS A 114 -2.93 8.76 0.24
CA LYS A 114 -2.63 9.23 -1.11
C LYS A 114 -1.38 10.11 -1.09
N ASN A 115 -0.24 9.54 -1.46
CA ASN A 115 1.03 10.26 -1.53
C ASN A 115 1.14 10.97 -2.88
N TYR A 116 0.91 12.28 -2.91
CA TYR A 116 0.99 13.05 -4.14
C TYR A 116 2.42 13.24 -4.59
N THR A 117 2.68 13.02 -5.89
CA THR A 117 4.02 13.02 -6.45
C THR A 117 4.04 13.52 -7.90
N ASN A 118 5.18 14.07 -8.31
CA ASN A 118 5.46 14.42 -9.70
C ASN A 118 6.18 13.29 -10.46
N ASP A 119 6.56 12.22 -9.77
CA ASP A 119 7.22 11.06 -10.37
C ASP A 119 6.21 10.00 -10.77
N ASN A 120 5.93 9.91 -12.07
CA ASN A 120 5.01 8.94 -12.65
C ASN A 120 5.60 7.52 -12.82
N LYS A 121 6.85 7.32 -12.44
CA LYS A 121 7.54 6.02 -12.51
C LYS A 121 7.44 5.22 -11.21
N ILE A 122 6.91 5.82 -10.15
CA ILE A 122 6.74 5.13 -8.86
C ILE A 122 5.76 3.96 -9.04
N ALA A 123 6.11 2.82 -8.46
CA ALA A 123 5.25 1.65 -8.46
C ALA A 123 3.89 1.98 -7.80
N GLY A 124 2.79 1.59 -8.46
CA GLY A 124 1.44 1.91 -7.98
C GLY A 124 0.97 3.33 -8.26
N PHE A 125 1.68 4.08 -9.14
CA PHE A 125 1.25 5.42 -9.53
C PHE A 125 -0.14 5.39 -10.19
N VAL A 126 -1.02 6.24 -9.70
CA VAL A 126 -2.36 6.48 -10.23
C VAL A 126 -2.38 7.89 -10.85
N ALA A 127 -2.61 7.96 -12.15
CA ALA A 127 -2.75 9.23 -12.87
C ALA A 127 -4.10 9.86 -12.54
N GLU A 128 -4.11 10.81 -11.63
CA GLU A 128 -5.27 11.58 -11.20
C GLU A 128 -4.77 12.98 -10.81
N GLU A 129 -5.04 13.96 -11.68
CA GLU A 129 -4.62 15.33 -11.43
C GLU A 129 -5.27 15.87 -10.14
N HIS A 130 -4.46 16.40 -9.25
CA HIS A 130 -4.91 17.01 -8.01
C HIS A 130 -4.26 18.38 -7.81
N LYS A 131 -5.07 19.37 -7.43
CA LYS A 131 -4.60 20.75 -7.16
C LYS A 131 -4.66 21.04 -5.67
N HIS A 132 -3.55 21.50 -5.14
CA HIS A 132 -3.44 21.86 -3.72
C HIS A 132 -2.40 22.97 -3.51
N ASN A 133 -2.76 24.03 -2.79
CA ASN A 133 -1.88 25.18 -2.47
C ASN A 133 -1.10 25.73 -3.67
N ASN A 134 -1.78 26.02 -4.78
CA ASN A 134 -1.20 26.49 -6.05
C ASN A 134 -0.21 25.51 -6.71
N LYS A 135 -0.16 24.25 -6.26
CA LYS A 135 0.56 23.15 -6.91
C LYS A 135 -0.41 22.22 -7.60
N THR A 136 0.01 21.71 -8.76
CA THR A 136 -0.70 20.64 -9.47
C THR A 136 0.16 19.40 -9.41
N TYR A 137 -0.45 18.28 -8.97
CA TYR A 137 0.16 16.97 -8.93
C TYR A 137 -0.43 16.13 -10.05
N PRO A 138 0.38 15.48 -10.90
CA PRO A 138 -0.13 14.64 -11.98
C PRO A 138 -0.75 13.33 -11.47
N GLY A 139 -0.48 12.95 -10.23
CA GLY A 139 -1.03 11.75 -9.65
C GLY A 139 -0.49 11.46 -8.24
N TRP A 140 -0.80 10.27 -7.77
CA TRP A 140 -0.45 9.80 -6.44
C TRP A 140 -0.13 8.30 -6.44
N TYR A 141 0.51 7.80 -5.39
CA TYR A 141 0.61 6.38 -5.07
C TYR A 141 0.03 6.14 -3.68
N GLY A 142 -0.58 4.97 -3.50
CA GLY A 142 -1.30 4.63 -2.26
C GLY A 142 -0.49 3.74 -1.34
N SER A 143 -0.62 3.98 -0.03
CA SER A 143 -0.26 3.05 1.03
C SER A 143 -1.41 2.88 2.01
N LEU A 144 -1.54 1.70 2.61
CA LEU A 144 -2.47 1.46 3.70
C LEU A 144 -1.73 1.68 5.02
N ILE A 145 -2.31 2.48 5.90
CA ILE A 145 -1.72 2.80 7.21
C ILE A 145 -2.81 2.93 8.26
N VAL A 146 -2.57 2.39 9.47
CA VAL A 146 -3.47 2.60 10.59
C VAL A 146 -3.30 4.03 11.10
N ARG A 147 -4.38 4.82 11.03
CA ARG A 147 -4.40 6.21 11.51
C ARG A 147 -5.43 6.45 12.62
N LEU A 148 -6.39 5.54 12.79
CA LEU A 148 -7.42 5.64 13.82
C LEU A 148 -7.45 4.35 14.64
N PHE A 149 -7.29 4.45 15.97
CA PHE A 149 -7.31 3.30 16.86
C PHE A 149 -7.83 3.67 18.26
N ARG A 150 -8.34 2.65 19.01
CA ARG A 150 -8.86 2.87 20.36
C ARG A 150 -7.76 3.32 21.31
N ASN A 151 -8.07 4.33 22.10
CA ASN A 151 -7.23 4.74 23.22
C ASN A 151 -7.33 3.72 24.39
N ASN A 152 -6.40 3.82 25.35
CA ASN A 152 -6.40 3.03 26.60
C ASN A 152 -6.37 1.50 26.41
N LYS A 153 -5.86 1.01 25.26
CA LYS A 153 -5.64 -0.42 24.98
C LYS A 153 -4.17 -0.82 25.09
N GLY A 154 -3.30 0.09 25.52
CA GLY A 154 -1.87 -0.13 25.63
C GLY A 154 -1.14 -0.16 24.26
N TYR A 155 -1.80 0.30 23.20
CA TYR A 155 -1.17 0.38 21.87
C TYR A 155 -0.05 1.43 21.84
N LYS A 156 1.03 1.08 21.12
CA LYS A 156 2.22 1.91 20.97
C LYS A 156 2.64 1.93 19.50
N LEU A 157 3.20 3.04 19.07
CA LEU A 157 3.91 3.08 17.79
C LEU A 157 5.33 2.52 18.00
N GLU A 158 5.77 1.71 17.06
CA GLU A 158 7.08 1.05 17.05
C GLU A 158 7.77 1.34 15.72
N GLY A 159 9.07 1.57 15.76
CA GLY A 159 9.89 1.92 14.61
C GLY A 159 10.58 3.26 14.77
N ILE A 160 11.83 3.34 14.25
CA ILE A 160 12.63 4.56 14.38
C ILE A 160 12.14 5.64 13.42
N VAL A 161 11.83 5.25 12.19
CA VAL A 161 11.47 6.14 11.07
C VAL A 161 10.19 5.73 10.33
N HIS A 162 9.80 4.46 10.41
CA HIS A 162 8.55 3.91 9.85
C HIS A 162 7.72 3.38 11.00
N GLU A 163 7.29 4.30 11.84
CA GLU A 163 6.55 3.95 13.04
C GLU A 163 5.15 3.41 12.73
N LEU A 164 4.91 2.19 13.14
CA LEU A 164 3.66 1.46 12.95
C LEU A 164 3.02 1.14 14.31
N VAL A 165 1.70 1.22 14.38
CA VAL A 165 0.93 0.79 15.56
C VAL A 165 0.40 -0.64 15.40
N GLU A 166 0.35 -1.15 14.17
CA GLU A 166 -0.17 -2.47 13.82
C GLU A 166 0.46 -3.61 14.63
N PRO A 167 1.80 -3.68 14.80
CA PRO A 167 2.42 -4.74 15.61
C PRO A 167 1.91 -4.76 17.04
N SER A 168 1.76 -3.57 17.65
CA SER A 168 1.25 -3.42 19.01
C SER A 168 -0.23 -3.80 19.11
N ILE A 169 -1.06 -3.47 18.11
CA ILE A 169 -2.48 -3.88 18.08
C ILE A 169 -2.59 -5.39 17.95
N GLU A 170 -1.81 -6.02 17.06
CA GLU A 170 -1.80 -7.47 16.86
C GLU A 170 -1.35 -8.22 18.11
N LEU A 171 -0.30 -7.75 18.79
CA LEU A 171 0.19 -8.32 20.05
C LEU A 171 -0.92 -8.33 21.13
N ASN A 172 -1.71 -7.28 21.16
CA ASN A 172 -2.85 -7.15 22.09
C ASN A 172 -4.16 -7.79 21.55
N LYS A 173 -4.09 -8.58 20.47
CA LYS A 173 -5.23 -9.26 19.82
C LYS A 173 -6.34 -8.32 19.37
N GLY A 174 -6.01 -7.07 19.07
CA GLY A 174 -6.93 -6.07 18.54
C GLY A 174 -7.29 -6.36 17.08
N LYS A 175 -8.50 -5.95 16.70
CA LYS A 175 -9.03 -6.13 15.33
C LYS A 175 -8.82 -4.87 14.51
N ILE A 176 -8.16 -5.01 13.35
CA ILE A 176 -7.94 -3.94 12.39
C ILE A 176 -8.87 -4.14 11.20
N ALA A 177 -9.63 -3.13 10.84
CA ALA A 177 -10.48 -3.12 9.64
C ALA A 177 -9.91 -2.15 8.57
N THR A 178 -10.10 -2.49 7.32
CA THR A 178 -9.69 -1.62 6.19
C THR A 178 -10.84 -0.68 5.81
N THR A 179 -10.50 0.56 5.52
CA THR A 179 -11.43 1.56 4.97
C THR A 179 -10.94 2.06 3.61
N ASN A 180 -11.82 2.74 2.88
CA ASN A 180 -11.46 3.46 1.66
C ASN A 180 -11.33 4.97 1.90
N ILE A 181 -11.23 5.41 3.16
CA ILE A 181 -11.10 6.82 3.51
C ILE A 181 -9.71 7.31 3.08
N PRO A 182 -9.62 8.32 2.21
CA PRO A 182 -8.34 8.87 1.81
C PRO A 182 -7.77 9.82 2.86
N ILE A 183 -6.46 9.77 3.03
CA ILE A 183 -5.64 10.80 3.67
C ILE A 183 -4.76 11.38 2.58
N HIS A 184 -4.83 12.69 2.37
CA HIS A 184 -4.04 13.39 1.36
C HIS A 184 -2.71 13.83 1.96
N HIS A 185 -1.59 13.33 1.43
CA HIS A 185 -0.24 13.62 1.90
C HIS A 185 0.58 14.35 0.82
N TYR A 186 1.08 15.55 1.16
CA TYR A 186 1.69 16.49 0.21
C TYR A 186 3.21 16.63 0.35
N GLY A 187 3.82 15.99 1.34
CA GLY A 187 5.24 16.13 1.67
C GLY A 187 6.23 15.58 0.64
N ASN A 188 5.78 14.75 -0.30
CA ASN A 188 6.66 14.02 -1.25
C ASN A 188 6.78 14.69 -2.62
N SER A 189 6.55 16.00 -2.73
CA SER A 189 6.52 16.70 -4.03
C SER A 189 7.87 17.25 -4.49
N ASP A 190 8.86 17.38 -3.60
CA ASP A 190 10.20 17.86 -3.92
C ASP A 190 11.22 16.72 -3.88
N PRO A 191 11.77 16.29 -5.04
CA PRO A 191 12.73 15.18 -5.08
C PRO A 191 13.99 15.40 -4.24
N LEU A 192 14.46 16.65 -4.10
CA LEU A 192 15.63 16.97 -3.28
C LEU A 192 15.32 16.85 -1.79
N ALA A 193 14.14 17.32 -1.38
CA ALA A 193 13.69 17.17 0.00
C ALA A 193 13.49 15.68 0.35
N VAL A 194 12.88 14.90 -0.53
CA VAL A 194 12.72 13.45 -0.37
C VAL A 194 14.07 12.75 -0.22
N LYS A 195 15.06 13.10 -1.06
CA LYS A 195 16.40 12.52 -0.96
C LYS A 195 17.08 12.85 0.37
N LYS A 196 17.06 14.11 0.80
CA LYS A 196 17.62 14.54 2.10
C LYS A 196 16.92 13.84 3.28
N LYS A 197 15.60 13.68 3.22
CA LYS A 197 14.82 12.96 4.23
C LYS A 197 15.27 11.50 4.33
N ARG A 198 15.46 10.81 3.19
CA ARG A 198 15.96 9.42 3.14
C ARG A 198 17.38 9.28 3.71
N GLU A 199 18.28 10.19 3.35
CA GLU A 199 19.65 10.21 3.89
C GLU A 199 19.64 10.40 5.41
N PHE A 200 18.82 11.30 5.92
CA PHE A 200 18.62 11.51 7.35
C PHE A 200 18.07 10.25 8.06
N TYR A 201 17.09 9.57 7.47
CA TYR A 201 16.54 8.32 8.01
C TYR A 201 17.58 7.19 8.05
N LEU A 202 18.40 7.05 7.02
CA LEU A 202 19.51 6.11 7.01
C LEU A 202 20.51 6.39 8.14
N GLU A 203 20.80 7.65 8.41
CA GLU A 203 21.69 8.04 9.50
C GLU A 203 21.08 7.68 10.87
N LEU A 204 19.79 7.95 11.09
CA LEU A 204 19.08 7.59 12.32
C LEU A 204 19.14 6.07 12.58
N CYS A 205 18.80 5.25 11.57
CA CYS A 205 18.86 3.80 11.69
C CYS A 205 20.28 3.30 12.00
N ARG A 206 21.31 3.86 11.33
CA ARG A 206 22.70 3.50 11.60
C ARG A 206 23.16 3.87 13.02
N LYS A 207 22.74 5.03 13.52
CA LYS A 207 23.01 5.44 14.91
C LYS A 207 22.38 4.47 15.89
N LYS A 208 21.10 4.14 15.68
CA LYS A 208 20.38 3.22 16.56
C LYS A 208 21.01 1.82 16.59
N ILE A 209 21.39 1.29 15.44
CA ILE A 209 22.06 -0.01 15.34
C ILE A 209 23.39 -0.01 16.13
N LYS A 210 24.13 1.10 16.12
CA LYS A 210 25.39 1.21 16.90
C LYS A 210 25.14 1.21 18.39
N SER A 211 24.06 1.82 18.87
CA SER A 211 23.75 1.95 20.30
C SER A 211 22.90 0.81 20.86
N ALA A 212 21.97 0.29 20.07
CA ALA A 212 21.01 -0.74 20.46
C ALA A 212 20.62 -1.59 19.26
N PRO A 213 21.46 -2.53 18.80
CA PRO A 213 21.15 -3.39 17.66
C PRO A 213 19.94 -4.28 17.97
N SER A 214 18.97 -4.30 17.07
CA SER A 214 17.78 -5.14 17.16
C SER A 214 17.34 -5.63 15.78
N ALA A 215 16.55 -6.70 15.72
CA ALA A 215 15.98 -7.20 14.48
C ALA A 215 15.17 -6.10 13.77
N ASN A 216 14.35 -5.34 14.51
CA ASN A 216 13.56 -4.25 13.95
C ASN A 216 14.45 -3.14 13.37
N SER A 217 15.53 -2.72 14.05
CA SER A 217 16.39 -1.66 13.51
C SER A 217 17.13 -2.08 12.24
N TYR A 218 17.51 -3.34 12.11
CA TYR A 218 18.09 -3.88 10.88
C TYR A 218 17.03 -4.06 9.78
N TYR A 219 15.80 -4.43 10.13
CA TYR A 219 14.69 -4.48 9.19
C TYR A 219 14.40 -3.10 8.59
N GLU A 220 14.25 -2.06 9.43
CA GLU A 220 14.03 -0.68 8.97
C GLU A 220 15.17 -0.19 8.06
N LEU A 221 16.43 -0.46 8.45
CA LEU A 221 17.57 -0.15 7.61
C LEU A 221 17.50 -0.87 6.25
N GLY A 222 17.07 -2.12 6.23
CA GLY A 222 16.87 -2.89 5.00
C GLY A 222 15.80 -2.29 4.10
N VAL A 223 14.67 -1.86 4.66
CA VAL A 223 13.59 -1.18 3.92
C VAL A 223 14.08 0.14 3.33
N LEU A 224 14.79 0.96 4.11
CA LEU A 224 15.37 2.22 3.63
C LEU A 224 16.38 2.03 2.49
N TYR A 225 17.23 1.01 2.56
CA TYR A 225 18.13 0.67 1.46
C TYR A 225 17.36 0.25 0.21
N LYS A 226 16.29 -0.55 0.35
CA LYS A 226 15.40 -0.93 -0.76
C LYS A 226 14.79 0.30 -1.44
N GLU A 227 14.26 1.24 -0.66
CA GLU A 227 13.69 2.50 -1.16
C GLU A 227 14.71 3.38 -1.90
N ASN A 228 15.98 3.27 -1.54
CA ASN A 228 17.10 3.92 -2.23
C ASN A 228 17.65 3.10 -3.41
N ASN A 229 17.01 1.99 -3.79
CA ASN A 229 17.46 1.05 -4.81
C ASN A 229 18.84 0.41 -4.52
N ASP A 230 19.28 0.42 -3.26
CA ASP A 230 20.49 -0.26 -2.80
C ASP A 230 20.16 -1.69 -2.33
N PHE A 231 19.87 -2.54 -3.31
CA PHE A 231 19.37 -3.90 -3.06
C PHE A 231 20.38 -4.80 -2.36
N GLU A 232 21.68 -4.55 -2.51
CA GLU A 232 22.71 -5.35 -1.82
C GLU A 232 22.73 -5.08 -0.33
N ASN A 233 22.76 -3.81 0.08
CA ASN A 233 22.70 -3.44 1.48
C ASN A 233 21.34 -3.74 2.10
N ALA A 234 20.25 -3.66 1.32
CA ALA A 234 18.92 -4.08 1.77
C ALA A 234 18.92 -5.55 2.18
N ILE A 235 19.35 -6.45 1.28
CA ILE A 235 19.41 -7.91 1.57
C ILE A 235 20.33 -8.18 2.76
N ARG A 236 21.50 -7.52 2.85
CA ARG A 236 22.42 -7.70 3.98
C ARG A 236 21.77 -7.32 5.31
N SER A 237 21.09 -6.18 5.35
CA SER A 237 20.39 -5.70 6.53
C SER A 237 19.23 -6.61 6.93
N LEU A 238 18.40 -7.03 5.97
CA LEU A 238 17.28 -7.94 6.22
C LEU A 238 17.75 -9.31 6.70
N LYS A 239 18.86 -9.84 6.15
CA LYS A 239 19.47 -11.08 6.66
C LYS A 239 19.95 -10.91 8.10
N LYS A 240 20.52 -9.75 8.43
CA LYS A 240 20.91 -9.48 9.81
C LYS A 240 19.72 -9.40 10.77
N ALA A 241 18.59 -8.89 10.29
CA ALA A 241 17.34 -8.89 11.06
C ALA A 241 16.88 -10.32 11.40
N ILE A 242 16.88 -11.25 10.42
CA ILE A 242 16.48 -12.65 10.68
C ILE A 242 17.54 -13.47 11.43
N GLU A 243 18.82 -13.07 11.41
CA GLU A 243 19.83 -13.65 12.30
C GLU A 243 19.54 -13.33 13.77
N LEU A 244 19.06 -12.11 14.06
CA LEU A 244 18.71 -11.68 15.41
C LEU A 244 17.34 -12.19 15.86
N ASP A 245 16.39 -12.26 14.94
CA ASP A 245 15.06 -12.84 15.15
C ASP A 245 14.65 -13.68 13.94
N PRO A 246 14.84 -15.01 13.97
CA PRO A 246 14.43 -15.90 12.88
C PRO A 246 12.93 -15.89 12.57
N LYS A 247 12.10 -15.35 13.49
CA LYS A 247 10.65 -15.20 13.29
C LYS A 247 10.26 -13.77 12.92
N HIS A 248 11.18 -12.94 12.50
CA HIS A 248 10.88 -11.60 12.03
C HIS A 248 10.15 -11.65 10.66
N ARG A 249 8.83 -11.83 10.72
CA ARG A 249 7.96 -12.08 9.55
C ARG A 249 8.17 -11.09 8.41
N MET A 250 8.24 -9.78 8.75
CA MET A 250 8.38 -8.73 7.73
C MET A 250 9.74 -8.76 7.03
N ALA A 251 10.82 -9.07 7.75
CA ALA A 251 12.14 -9.21 7.13
C ALA A 251 12.21 -10.40 6.17
N LEU A 252 11.58 -11.52 6.55
CA LEU A 252 11.43 -12.70 5.67
C LEU A 252 10.62 -12.34 4.41
N TYR A 253 9.49 -11.65 4.56
CA TYR A 253 8.66 -11.21 3.44
C TYR A 253 9.42 -10.29 2.48
N GLU A 254 10.14 -9.30 2.99
CA GLU A 254 10.94 -8.38 2.17
C GLU A 254 12.11 -9.09 1.48
N LEU A 255 12.78 -10.06 2.12
CA LEU A 255 13.77 -10.91 1.45
C LEU A 255 13.15 -11.67 0.28
N GLY A 256 11.93 -12.21 0.46
CA GLY A 256 11.18 -12.83 -0.63
C GLY A 256 10.99 -11.88 -1.82
N ILE A 257 10.57 -10.65 -1.58
CA ILE A 257 10.42 -9.60 -2.61
C ILE A 257 11.77 -9.32 -3.30
N MET A 258 12.85 -9.16 -2.54
CA MET A 258 14.17 -8.87 -3.12
C MET A 258 14.68 -9.99 -4.03
N HIS A 259 14.48 -11.25 -3.63
CA HIS A 259 14.86 -12.40 -4.45
C HIS A 259 13.95 -12.57 -5.67
N GLU A 260 12.63 -12.31 -5.54
CA GLU A 260 11.70 -12.31 -6.67
C GLU A 260 12.09 -11.27 -7.73
N GLN A 261 12.44 -10.04 -7.33
CA GLN A 261 12.91 -8.99 -8.25
C GLN A 261 14.19 -9.38 -8.99
N LYS A 262 15.08 -10.14 -8.34
CA LYS A 262 16.26 -10.75 -8.97
C LYS A 262 15.95 -11.98 -9.81
N LYS A 263 14.68 -12.39 -9.91
CA LYS A 263 14.21 -13.64 -10.56
C LYS A 263 14.79 -14.91 -9.92
N ASP A 264 15.26 -14.82 -8.71
CA ASP A 264 15.72 -15.94 -7.89
C ASP A 264 14.51 -16.53 -7.15
N TYR A 265 13.69 -17.25 -7.92
CA TYR A 265 12.41 -17.75 -7.44
C TYR A 265 12.54 -18.82 -6.35
N ASP A 266 13.66 -19.54 -6.30
CA ASP A 266 13.88 -20.57 -5.28
C ASP A 266 14.03 -19.94 -3.88
N ASN A 267 14.94 -19.00 -3.74
CA ASN A 267 15.10 -18.25 -2.48
C ASN A 267 13.85 -17.42 -2.14
N ALA A 268 13.18 -16.82 -3.15
CA ALA A 268 11.93 -16.09 -2.92
C ALA A 268 10.84 -17.02 -2.33
N ILE A 269 10.67 -18.22 -2.86
CA ILE A 269 9.73 -19.24 -2.36
C ILE A 269 10.06 -19.63 -0.93
N GLU A 270 11.33 -19.84 -0.61
CA GLU A 270 11.78 -20.19 0.74
C GLU A 270 11.38 -19.09 1.73
N TYR A 271 11.77 -17.84 1.48
CA TYR A 271 11.49 -16.72 2.38
C TYR A 271 10.00 -16.42 2.52
N TYR A 272 9.22 -16.45 1.44
CA TYR A 272 7.76 -16.30 1.54
C TYR A 272 7.13 -17.43 2.34
N THR A 273 7.61 -18.66 2.18
CA THR A 273 7.09 -19.81 2.93
C THR A 273 7.38 -19.67 4.43
N GLU A 274 8.59 -19.26 4.80
CA GLU A 274 8.94 -19.01 6.21
C GLU A 274 8.09 -17.87 6.80
N SER A 275 7.91 -16.78 6.07
CA SER A 275 7.03 -15.68 6.49
C SER A 275 5.59 -16.17 6.75
N LEU A 276 5.06 -17.00 5.85
CA LEU A 276 3.70 -17.56 5.93
C LEU A 276 3.52 -18.60 7.04
N ARG A 277 4.59 -19.27 7.48
CA ARG A 277 4.55 -20.18 8.66
C ARG A 277 4.31 -19.40 9.95
N ILE A 278 4.73 -18.15 10.01
CA ILE A 278 4.55 -17.29 11.18
C ILE A 278 3.12 -16.75 11.21
N LYS A 279 2.66 -16.20 10.07
CA LYS A 279 1.29 -15.69 9.91
C LYS A 279 0.86 -15.74 8.45
N GLY A 280 -0.33 -16.26 8.21
CA GLY A 280 -0.95 -16.24 6.88
C GLY A 280 -1.26 -14.80 6.44
N ASP A 281 -0.87 -14.47 5.21
CA ASP A 281 -1.02 -13.15 4.61
C ASP A 281 -1.37 -13.26 3.13
N SER A 282 -2.38 -12.51 2.67
CA SER A 282 -2.87 -12.57 1.30
C SER A 282 -1.81 -12.17 0.28
N GLU A 283 -0.99 -11.18 0.58
CA GLU A 283 0.05 -10.71 -0.35
C GLU A 283 1.18 -11.71 -0.45
N ALA A 284 1.62 -12.27 0.67
CA ALA A 284 2.65 -13.29 0.69
C ALA A 284 2.20 -14.57 -0.05
N PHE A 285 0.94 -15.01 0.13
CA PHE A 285 0.39 -16.12 -0.67
C PHE A 285 0.30 -15.79 -2.16
N GLN A 286 -0.11 -14.56 -2.51
CA GLN A 286 -0.15 -14.12 -3.91
C GLN A 286 1.25 -14.15 -4.54
N ASN A 287 2.26 -13.58 -3.87
CA ASN A 287 3.62 -13.53 -4.39
C ASN A 287 4.25 -14.93 -4.49
N LEU A 288 4.03 -15.78 -3.48
CA LEU A 288 4.42 -17.19 -3.52
C LEU A 288 3.78 -17.91 -4.70
N GLY A 289 2.50 -17.69 -4.96
CA GLY A 289 1.77 -18.22 -6.12
C GLY A 289 2.37 -17.74 -7.46
N VAL A 290 2.76 -16.46 -7.54
CA VAL A 290 3.43 -15.90 -8.72
C VAL A 290 4.82 -16.54 -8.93
N CYS A 291 5.61 -16.73 -7.88
CA CYS A 291 6.90 -17.41 -7.98
C CYS A 291 6.74 -18.83 -8.52
N TYR A 292 5.78 -19.62 -8.01
CA TYR A 292 5.48 -20.95 -8.54
C TYR A 292 4.99 -20.91 -9.99
N LEU A 293 4.19 -19.91 -10.38
CA LEU A 293 3.76 -19.71 -11.77
C LEU A 293 4.96 -19.46 -12.70
N LYS A 294 5.92 -18.65 -12.27
CA LYS A 294 7.16 -18.37 -13.03
C LYS A 294 8.04 -19.62 -13.18
N LYS A 295 8.05 -20.50 -12.20
CA LYS A 295 8.71 -21.83 -12.27
C LYS A 295 7.93 -22.87 -13.06
N GLY A 296 6.68 -22.60 -13.48
CA GLY A 296 5.82 -23.57 -14.16
C GLY A 296 5.15 -24.59 -13.24
N GLU A 297 5.25 -24.43 -11.93
CA GLU A 297 4.64 -25.30 -10.92
C GLU A 297 3.15 -24.95 -10.70
N LEU A 298 2.34 -25.15 -11.75
CA LEU A 298 0.98 -24.62 -11.85
C LEU A 298 0.04 -25.06 -10.71
N LYS A 299 0.15 -26.32 -10.23
CA LYS A 299 -0.68 -26.78 -9.10
C LYS A 299 -0.39 -26.03 -7.80
N ARG A 300 0.91 -25.79 -7.50
CA ARG A 300 1.32 -25.01 -6.32
C ARG A 300 0.94 -23.55 -6.46
N ALA A 301 1.12 -22.98 -7.66
CA ALA A 301 0.69 -21.61 -7.95
C ALA A 301 -0.80 -21.42 -7.67
N TYR A 302 -1.65 -22.31 -8.22
CA TYR A 302 -3.10 -22.27 -8.03
C TYR A 302 -3.48 -22.35 -6.54
N GLY A 303 -2.93 -23.34 -5.82
CA GLY A 303 -3.24 -23.54 -4.39
C GLY A 303 -2.91 -22.31 -3.52
N ASN A 304 -1.78 -21.64 -3.78
CA ASN A 304 -1.40 -20.42 -3.03
C ASN A 304 -2.27 -19.24 -3.42
N LEU A 305 -2.60 -19.06 -4.69
CA LEU A 305 -3.48 -17.97 -5.14
C LEU A 305 -4.92 -18.14 -4.63
N VAL A 306 -5.42 -19.37 -4.49
CA VAL A 306 -6.73 -19.63 -3.84
C VAL A 306 -6.69 -19.22 -2.36
N LYS A 307 -5.61 -19.55 -1.63
CA LYS A 307 -5.45 -19.09 -0.25
C LYS A 307 -5.42 -17.56 -0.15
N ALA A 308 -4.71 -16.90 -1.09
CA ALA A 308 -4.70 -15.44 -1.19
C ALA A 308 -6.11 -14.87 -1.41
N MET A 309 -6.89 -15.48 -2.32
CA MET A 309 -8.27 -15.11 -2.62
C MET A 309 -9.20 -15.28 -1.40
N MET A 310 -9.04 -16.36 -0.65
CA MET A 310 -9.84 -16.59 0.58
C MET A 310 -9.57 -15.52 1.65
N LEU A 311 -8.34 -15.03 1.75
CA LEU A 311 -7.96 -13.97 2.70
C LEU A 311 -8.35 -12.57 2.21
N ASN A 312 -8.30 -12.33 0.91
CA ASN A 312 -8.69 -11.03 0.32
C ASN A 312 -9.45 -11.22 -1.00
N PRO A 313 -10.76 -11.48 -0.95
CA PRO A 313 -11.58 -11.75 -2.14
C PRO A 313 -11.82 -10.51 -3.02
N ASN A 314 -11.51 -9.31 -2.55
CA ASN A 314 -11.74 -8.08 -3.31
C ASN A 314 -10.49 -7.57 -4.06
N LYS A 315 -9.38 -8.30 -4.03
CA LYS A 315 -8.12 -7.90 -4.69
C LYS A 315 -8.06 -8.42 -6.12
N HIS A 316 -8.33 -7.58 -7.10
CA HIS A 316 -8.41 -7.93 -8.51
C HIS A 316 -7.14 -8.62 -9.08
N THR A 317 -5.94 -8.30 -8.53
CA THR A 317 -4.68 -8.87 -9.00
C THR A 317 -4.59 -10.37 -8.74
N ILE A 318 -5.23 -10.87 -7.69
CA ILE A 318 -5.27 -12.31 -7.39
C ILE A 318 -6.02 -13.06 -8.50
N TYR A 319 -7.15 -12.51 -8.94
CA TYR A 319 -7.94 -13.10 -10.03
C TYR A 319 -7.21 -13.06 -11.37
N ASN A 320 -6.43 -12.02 -11.65
CA ASN A 320 -5.55 -11.98 -12.82
C ASN A 320 -4.52 -13.12 -12.79
N ASN A 321 -3.91 -13.34 -11.64
CA ASN A 321 -2.91 -14.40 -11.48
C ASN A 321 -3.54 -15.79 -11.53
N LEU A 322 -4.73 -15.99 -10.95
CA LEU A 322 -5.50 -17.23 -11.09
C LEU A 322 -5.86 -17.50 -12.55
N GLY A 323 -6.34 -16.46 -13.26
CA GLY A 323 -6.62 -16.56 -14.69
C GLY A 323 -5.39 -16.96 -15.50
N ALA A 324 -4.23 -16.38 -15.22
CA ALA A 324 -2.99 -16.72 -15.89
C ALA A 324 -2.52 -18.17 -15.60
N VAL A 325 -2.71 -18.66 -14.38
CA VAL A 325 -2.41 -20.07 -14.03
C VAL A 325 -3.35 -21.02 -14.75
N LEU A 326 -4.65 -20.73 -14.76
CA LEU A 326 -5.67 -21.55 -15.40
C LEU A 326 -5.49 -21.60 -16.94
N GLU A 327 -5.15 -20.46 -17.54
CA GLU A 327 -4.83 -20.34 -18.96
C GLU A 327 -3.63 -21.23 -19.32
N LYS A 328 -2.54 -21.15 -18.54
CA LYS A 328 -1.37 -22.02 -18.74
C LYS A 328 -1.64 -23.51 -18.49
N SER A 329 -2.64 -23.82 -17.67
CA SER A 329 -3.11 -25.19 -17.43
C SER A 329 -4.04 -25.72 -18.52
N GLY A 330 -4.41 -24.89 -19.52
CA GLY A 330 -5.36 -25.23 -20.57
C GLY A 330 -6.83 -25.16 -20.15
N ASN A 331 -7.11 -24.70 -18.93
CA ASN A 331 -8.49 -24.54 -18.44
C ASN A 331 -9.01 -23.12 -18.79
N PHE A 332 -9.31 -22.92 -20.07
CA PHE A 332 -9.64 -21.60 -20.58
C PHE A 332 -10.99 -21.07 -20.06
N ASP A 333 -11.98 -21.95 -19.82
CA ASP A 333 -13.27 -21.54 -19.28
C ASP A 333 -13.15 -20.93 -17.90
N SER A 334 -12.46 -21.64 -17.00
CA SER A 334 -12.20 -21.12 -15.65
C SER A 334 -11.29 -19.89 -15.66
N ALA A 335 -10.33 -19.82 -16.59
CA ALA A 335 -9.49 -18.63 -16.75
C ALA A 335 -10.33 -17.40 -17.10
N VAL A 336 -11.23 -17.51 -18.05
CA VAL A 336 -12.16 -16.43 -18.45
C VAL A 336 -12.98 -15.96 -17.25
N GLN A 337 -13.59 -16.89 -16.49
CA GLN A 337 -14.39 -16.55 -15.31
C GLN A 337 -13.59 -15.75 -14.27
N MET A 338 -12.38 -16.19 -13.92
CA MET A 338 -11.55 -15.50 -12.95
C MET A 338 -11.18 -14.09 -13.45
N LEU A 339 -10.81 -13.96 -14.71
CA LEU A 339 -10.41 -12.68 -15.30
C LEU A 339 -11.58 -11.70 -15.37
N GLU A 340 -12.78 -12.16 -15.69
CA GLU A 340 -14.00 -11.33 -15.67
C GLU A 340 -14.30 -10.81 -14.27
N ILE A 341 -14.14 -11.64 -13.22
CA ILE A 341 -14.27 -11.19 -11.83
C ILE A 341 -13.22 -10.11 -11.53
N GLY A 342 -11.96 -10.32 -11.92
CA GLY A 342 -10.89 -9.34 -11.73
C GLY A 342 -11.18 -8.00 -12.41
N ILE A 343 -11.71 -8.02 -13.62
CA ILE A 343 -12.13 -6.82 -14.37
C ILE A 343 -13.33 -6.13 -13.70
N LYS A 344 -14.30 -6.91 -13.20
CA LYS A 344 -15.45 -6.35 -12.47
C LYS A 344 -15.00 -5.62 -11.20
N LEU A 345 -14.00 -6.16 -10.48
CA LEU A 345 -13.41 -5.51 -9.29
C LEU A 345 -12.63 -4.25 -9.64
N ASN A 346 -11.98 -4.23 -10.80
CA ASN A 346 -11.26 -3.05 -11.30
C ASN A 346 -11.44 -2.89 -12.82
N PRO A 347 -12.43 -2.09 -13.27
CA PRO A 347 -12.69 -1.87 -14.70
C PRO A 347 -11.58 -1.15 -15.49
N LYS A 348 -10.57 -0.60 -14.79
CA LYS A 348 -9.36 -0.03 -15.42
C LYS A 348 -8.18 -0.98 -15.43
N ASN A 349 -8.41 -2.26 -15.17
CA ASN A 349 -7.35 -3.28 -15.07
C ASN A 349 -6.83 -3.70 -16.45
N VAL A 350 -5.82 -2.99 -16.92
CA VAL A 350 -5.17 -3.20 -18.23
C VAL A 350 -4.69 -4.65 -18.41
N ILE A 351 -4.05 -5.21 -17.39
CA ILE A 351 -3.52 -6.59 -17.42
C ILE A 351 -4.65 -7.62 -17.44
N GLY A 352 -5.76 -7.34 -16.75
CA GLY A 352 -6.95 -8.20 -16.76
C GLY A 352 -7.52 -8.36 -18.17
N TYR A 353 -7.72 -7.27 -18.90
CA TYR A 353 -8.19 -7.31 -20.28
C TYR A 353 -7.24 -8.05 -21.22
N TYR A 354 -5.93 -7.82 -21.08
CA TYR A 354 -4.93 -8.52 -21.89
C TYR A 354 -4.94 -10.02 -21.64
N ASN A 355 -4.96 -10.45 -20.38
CA ASN A 355 -5.00 -11.85 -20.02
C ASN A 355 -6.32 -12.51 -20.44
N LEU A 356 -7.46 -11.80 -20.32
CA LEU A 356 -8.76 -12.27 -20.79
C LEU A 356 -8.76 -12.47 -22.31
N ALA A 357 -8.18 -11.52 -23.05
CA ALA A 357 -8.04 -11.63 -24.49
C ALA A 357 -7.22 -12.88 -24.87
N ILE A 358 -6.11 -13.16 -24.17
CA ILE A 358 -5.30 -14.37 -24.41
C ILE A 358 -6.10 -15.66 -24.12
N ALA A 359 -6.84 -15.71 -23.03
CA ALA A 359 -7.63 -16.89 -22.66
C ALA A 359 -8.75 -17.16 -23.69
N LEU A 360 -9.46 -16.11 -24.14
CA LEU A 360 -10.49 -16.19 -25.17
C LEU A 360 -9.92 -16.58 -26.55
N ASP A 361 -8.76 -16.02 -26.89
CA ASP A 361 -8.04 -16.32 -28.14
C ASP A 361 -7.67 -17.82 -28.19
N LYS A 362 -7.10 -18.36 -27.12
CA LYS A 362 -6.78 -19.78 -27.01
C LYS A 362 -7.99 -20.69 -26.98
N LYS A 363 -9.12 -20.18 -26.49
CA LYS A 363 -10.41 -20.87 -26.54
C LYS A 363 -11.04 -20.88 -27.94
N GLY A 364 -10.55 -20.01 -28.86
CA GLY A 364 -11.11 -19.81 -30.19
C GLY A 364 -12.27 -18.81 -30.26
N GLU A 365 -12.56 -18.08 -29.18
CA GLU A 365 -13.56 -17.02 -29.11
C GLU A 365 -12.98 -15.68 -29.66
N PHE A 366 -12.56 -15.70 -30.94
CA PHE A 366 -11.77 -14.62 -31.54
C PHE A 366 -12.44 -13.25 -31.52
N GLY A 367 -13.78 -13.18 -31.65
CA GLY A 367 -14.50 -11.90 -31.58
C GLY A 367 -14.34 -11.22 -30.21
N LYS A 368 -14.59 -11.97 -29.13
CA LYS A 368 -14.42 -11.46 -27.77
C LYS A 368 -12.94 -11.19 -27.43
N ALA A 369 -12.03 -12.03 -27.94
CA ALA A 369 -10.60 -11.80 -27.77
C ALA A 369 -10.17 -10.46 -28.36
N PHE A 370 -10.65 -10.16 -29.57
CA PHE A 370 -10.41 -8.90 -30.26
C PHE A 370 -10.86 -7.70 -29.42
N GLU A 371 -12.11 -7.68 -28.92
CA GLU A 371 -12.67 -6.61 -28.09
C GLU A 371 -11.79 -6.34 -26.84
N ASN A 372 -11.37 -7.40 -26.19
CA ASN A 372 -10.55 -7.29 -24.98
C ASN A 372 -9.11 -6.85 -25.28
N TYR A 373 -8.54 -7.24 -26.42
CA TYR A 373 -7.25 -6.71 -26.90
C TYR A 373 -7.34 -5.21 -27.21
N GLU A 374 -8.41 -4.77 -27.88
CA GLU A 374 -8.64 -3.33 -28.13
C GLU A 374 -8.76 -2.56 -26.83
N LYS A 375 -9.51 -3.10 -25.86
CA LYS A 375 -9.65 -2.47 -24.55
C LYS A 375 -8.32 -2.36 -23.80
N ALA A 376 -7.46 -3.38 -23.89
CA ALA A 376 -6.11 -3.32 -23.34
C ALA A 376 -5.24 -2.23 -24.01
N ILE A 377 -5.39 -2.05 -25.35
CA ILE A 377 -4.70 -0.96 -26.09
C ILE A 377 -5.22 0.43 -25.65
N GLU A 378 -6.54 0.59 -25.57
CA GLU A 378 -7.20 1.82 -25.12
C GLU A 378 -6.69 2.24 -23.73
N LEU A 379 -6.52 1.27 -22.84
CA LEU A 379 -6.00 1.46 -21.50
C LEU A 379 -4.46 1.53 -21.44
N ASN A 380 -3.78 1.69 -22.58
CA ASN A 380 -2.32 1.85 -22.71
C ASN A 380 -1.49 0.66 -22.20
N HIS A 381 -1.85 -0.57 -22.59
CA HIS A 381 -1.04 -1.76 -22.25
C HIS A 381 0.40 -1.64 -22.77
N PRO A 382 1.45 -1.98 -21.98
CA PRO A 382 2.85 -1.85 -22.41
C PRO A 382 3.23 -2.62 -23.68
N LYS A 383 2.53 -3.73 -23.97
CA LYS A 383 2.75 -4.57 -25.16
C LYS A 383 1.86 -4.19 -26.34
N LYS A 384 1.49 -2.92 -26.47
CA LYS A 384 0.56 -2.42 -27.49
C LYS A 384 0.88 -2.92 -28.91
N GLU A 385 2.14 -2.94 -29.31
CA GLU A 385 2.54 -3.35 -30.66
C GLU A 385 2.46 -4.87 -30.88
N GLU A 386 2.70 -5.67 -29.84
CA GLU A 386 2.46 -7.12 -29.86
C GLU A 386 0.97 -7.43 -30.00
N ILE A 387 0.13 -6.71 -29.25
CA ILE A 387 -1.33 -6.83 -29.30
C ILE A 387 -1.86 -6.48 -30.68
N LYS A 388 -1.41 -5.37 -31.30
CA LYS A 388 -1.82 -4.99 -32.66
C LYS A 388 -1.48 -6.06 -33.69
N ARG A 389 -0.30 -6.66 -33.59
CA ARG A 389 0.08 -7.78 -34.47
C ARG A 389 -0.88 -8.96 -34.31
N ARG A 390 -1.24 -9.32 -33.07
CA ARG A 390 -2.17 -10.42 -32.82
C ARG A 390 -3.59 -10.09 -33.32
N ILE A 391 -4.06 -8.89 -33.13
CA ILE A 391 -5.34 -8.38 -33.69
C ILE A 391 -5.38 -8.58 -35.19
N ASN A 392 -4.33 -8.20 -35.94
CA ASN A 392 -4.29 -8.37 -37.39
C ASN A 392 -4.35 -9.85 -37.81
N GLN A 393 -3.67 -10.76 -37.08
CA GLN A 393 -3.78 -12.20 -37.31
C GLN A 393 -5.22 -12.70 -37.07
N ILE A 394 -5.86 -12.26 -35.99
CA ILE A 394 -7.26 -12.61 -35.68
C ILE A 394 -8.19 -12.13 -36.81
N LYS A 395 -8.02 -10.92 -37.33
CA LYS A 395 -8.80 -10.40 -38.47
C LYS A 395 -8.70 -11.33 -39.71
N VAL A 396 -7.49 -11.82 -40.01
CA VAL A 396 -7.28 -12.77 -41.13
C VAL A 396 -7.99 -14.10 -40.84
N ILE A 397 -7.85 -14.66 -39.64
CA ILE A 397 -8.53 -15.92 -39.27
C ILE A 397 -10.02 -15.80 -39.45
N ILE A 398 -10.59 -14.70 -39.03
CA ILE A 398 -12.01 -14.43 -39.08
C ILE A 398 -12.48 -14.22 -40.55
N SER A 399 -11.73 -13.48 -41.36
CA SER A 399 -12.09 -13.27 -42.79
C SER A 399 -12.11 -14.60 -43.59
N GLN A 400 -11.31 -15.57 -43.19
CA GLN A 400 -11.25 -16.90 -43.81
C GLN A 400 -12.32 -17.87 -43.29
N ASN A 401 -13.01 -17.54 -42.18
CA ASN A 401 -14.02 -18.39 -41.55
C ASN A 401 -15.30 -17.63 -41.23
N PRO A 402 -16.19 -17.44 -42.23
CA PRO A 402 -17.41 -16.61 -42.08
C PRO A 402 -18.40 -17.11 -41.02
N ASN A 403 -18.25 -18.34 -40.53
CA ASN A 403 -19.10 -18.92 -39.49
C ASN A 403 -18.70 -18.45 -38.07
N ILE A 404 -17.57 -17.76 -37.90
CA ILE A 404 -17.19 -17.17 -36.63
C ILE A 404 -18.06 -15.92 -36.42
N LYS A 405 -19.07 -16.02 -35.53
CA LYS A 405 -19.97 -14.91 -35.23
C LYS A 405 -19.20 -13.70 -34.68
N TYR A 406 -19.31 -12.60 -35.41
CA TYR A 406 -18.87 -11.27 -34.99
C TYR A 406 -19.88 -10.58 -34.12
N GLY A 407 -19.40 -9.92 -33.06
CA GLY A 407 -20.11 -8.81 -32.42
C GLY A 407 -19.85 -7.43 -33.07
N PHE A 408 -19.38 -7.38 -34.36
CA PHE A 408 -19.03 -6.11 -34.99
C PHE A 408 -20.08 -5.62 -35.96
N LYS A 409 -20.56 -4.37 -35.77
CA LYS A 409 -20.96 -3.50 -36.86
C LYS A 409 -19.68 -3.01 -37.55
N VAL A 410 -19.38 -3.49 -38.74
CA VAL A 410 -18.40 -2.88 -39.63
C VAL A 410 -18.99 -1.51 -39.98
N GLY A 411 -18.44 -0.45 -39.38
CA GLY A 411 -18.72 0.91 -39.81
C GLY A 411 -18.13 1.08 -41.21
N SER A 412 -19.00 1.35 -42.15
CA SER A 412 -18.69 1.80 -43.51
C SER A 412 -17.98 3.14 -43.51
#